data_54112cfe60d834a4436b4a215e074e1f
#
_entry.id   54112cfe60d834a4436b4a215e074e1f
#
_cell.length_a   1.000
_cell.length_b   1.000
_cell.length_c   1.000
_cell.angle_alpha   90.00
_cell.angle_beta   90.00
_cell.angle_gamma   90.00
#
_symmetry.space_group_name_H-M   'P 1'
#
loop_
_entity.id
_entity.type
_entity.pdbx_description
1 polymer ?
#
loop_
_entity_poly.entity_id
_entity_poly.type
_entity_poly.pdbx_seq_one_letter_code
_entity_poly.pdbx_strand_id
1 'polypeptide(L)'
;MILTGSEIKKQVGLGRIHIAPFIEKHVNPNSYNYRLDKELLEIIENPIDPRKNNHKFKKIILTDKGYTLQPGRLYLGNTVEEIGSDYYVTSLIGRSSVGRLGIFLQITADLGHVGAKHCWTLELKVVQPVV
;
A
#
# COMPACT_ATOMS: atom_id res chain seq x y z
N MET A 1 -19.29 -0.19 -7.09
CA MET A 1 -19.05 0.92 -8.06
C MET A 1 -17.65 1.47 -7.83
N ILE A 2 -16.87 1.60 -8.87
CA ILE A 2 -15.53 2.23 -8.82
C ILE A 2 -15.70 3.69 -9.26
N LEU A 3 -15.14 4.63 -8.49
CA LEU A 3 -15.22 6.06 -8.80
C LEU A 3 -14.29 6.42 -9.96
N THR A 4 -14.73 7.34 -10.81
CA THR A 4 -13.85 7.96 -11.80
C THR A 4 -12.89 8.96 -11.15
N GLY A 5 -11.78 9.28 -11.80
CA GLY A 5 -10.82 10.24 -11.28
C GLY A 5 -11.42 11.64 -11.05
N SER A 6 -12.33 12.08 -11.92
CA SER A 6 -13.09 13.33 -11.74
C SER A 6 -13.96 13.29 -10.49
N GLU A 7 -14.62 12.16 -10.23
CA GLU A 7 -15.43 12.01 -9.03
C GLU A 7 -14.55 11.91 -7.77
N ILE A 8 -13.39 11.23 -7.83
CA ILE A 8 -12.42 11.21 -6.72
C ILE A 8 -12.02 12.65 -6.35
N LYS A 9 -11.61 13.47 -7.32
CA LYS A 9 -11.25 14.88 -7.09
C LYS A 9 -12.40 15.66 -6.43
N LYS A 10 -13.61 15.50 -6.96
CA LYS A 10 -14.82 16.14 -6.41
C LYS A 10 -15.07 15.74 -4.96
N GLN A 11 -14.99 14.44 -4.66
CA GLN A 11 -15.26 13.93 -3.31
C GLN A 11 -14.15 14.30 -2.31
N VAL A 12 -12.90 14.42 -2.77
CA VAL A 12 -11.80 14.99 -1.96
C VAL A 12 -12.08 16.47 -1.65
N GLY A 13 -12.47 17.25 -2.65
CA GLY A 13 -12.82 18.66 -2.45
C GLY A 13 -14.02 18.88 -1.53
N LEU A 14 -14.96 17.94 -1.47
CA LEU A 14 -16.08 17.94 -0.52
C LEU A 14 -15.75 17.39 0.87
N GLY A 15 -14.50 16.96 1.10
CA GLY A 15 -14.08 16.36 2.37
C GLY A 15 -14.68 14.97 2.65
N ARG A 16 -15.27 14.31 1.64
CA ARG A 16 -15.86 12.98 1.76
C ARG A 16 -14.87 11.84 1.52
N ILE A 17 -13.81 12.11 0.78
CA ILE A 17 -12.62 11.26 0.66
C ILE A 17 -11.45 12.01 1.27
N HIS A 18 -10.75 11.35 2.19
CA HIS A 18 -9.53 11.84 2.81
C HIS A 18 -8.33 11.24 2.09
N ILE A 19 -7.46 12.07 1.53
CA ILE A 19 -6.14 11.72 1.01
C ILE A 19 -5.19 12.84 1.42
N ALA A 20 -4.23 12.56 2.28
CA ALA A 20 -3.30 13.56 2.79
C ALA A 20 -1.85 13.03 2.77
N PRO A 21 -0.93 13.70 2.04
CA PRO A 21 -1.17 14.84 1.16
C PRO A 21 -1.86 14.44 -0.15
N PHE A 22 -2.80 15.24 -0.63
CA PHE A 22 -3.43 15.04 -1.93
C PHE A 22 -2.60 15.69 -3.04
N ILE A 23 -2.26 14.90 -4.05
CA ILE A 23 -1.50 15.35 -5.22
C ILE A 23 -2.35 15.12 -6.46
N GLU A 24 -2.86 16.17 -7.06
CA GLU A 24 -3.82 16.08 -8.17
C GLU A 24 -3.32 15.26 -9.35
N LYS A 25 -2.05 15.38 -9.72
CA LYS A 25 -1.43 14.61 -10.81
C LYS A 25 -1.34 13.11 -10.56
N HIS A 26 -1.61 12.65 -9.34
CA HIS A 26 -1.65 11.23 -8.98
C HIS A 26 -3.03 10.60 -9.23
N VAL A 27 -4.03 11.39 -9.61
CA VAL A 27 -5.35 10.89 -9.96
C VAL A 27 -5.31 10.29 -11.37
N ASN A 28 -5.70 9.02 -11.46
CA ASN A 28 -5.88 8.27 -12.71
C ASN A 28 -7.36 8.31 -13.15
N PRO A 29 -7.71 7.77 -14.34
CA PRO A 29 -9.10 7.74 -14.79
C PRO A 29 -10.09 7.10 -13.80
N ASN A 30 -9.66 6.17 -12.95
CA ASN A 30 -10.51 5.46 -12.00
C ASN A 30 -9.78 5.01 -10.71
N SER A 31 -8.70 5.70 -10.33
CA SER A 31 -7.92 5.39 -9.14
C SER A 31 -7.03 6.56 -8.72
N TYR A 32 -6.38 6.42 -7.59
CA TYR A 32 -5.34 7.33 -7.08
C TYR A 32 -4.04 6.57 -6.85
N ASN A 33 -2.91 7.10 -7.32
CA ASN A 33 -1.59 6.53 -7.09
C ASN A 33 -1.05 6.98 -5.73
N TYR A 34 -1.09 6.13 -4.74
CA TYR A 34 -0.39 6.33 -3.48
C TYR A 34 1.10 5.97 -3.62
N ARG A 35 1.90 6.40 -2.67
CA ARG A 35 3.36 6.18 -2.63
C ARG A 35 3.72 5.23 -1.50
N LEU A 36 4.75 4.41 -1.73
CA LEU A 36 5.39 3.62 -0.68
C LEU A 36 6.27 4.52 0.18
N ASP A 37 6.16 4.40 1.50
CA ASP A 37 7.04 5.07 2.44
C ASP A 37 8.45 4.44 2.46
N LYS A 38 9.40 5.13 3.06
CA LYS A 38 10.83 4.76 3.06
C LYS A 38 11.17 3.59 3.98
N GLU A 39 10.26 3.19 4.85
CA GLU A 39 10.48 2.11 5.81
C GLU A 39 9.80 0.82 5.37
N LEU A 40 10.56 -0.28 5.41
CA LEU A 40 10.02 -1.63 5.28
C LEU A 40 10.38 -2.46 6.52
N LEU A 41 9.51 -3.39 6.85
CA LEU A 41 9.76 -4.42 7.85
C LEU A 41 9.78 -5.79 7.15
N GLU A 42 10.94 -6.45 7.12
CA GLU A 42 11.04 -7.83 6.66
C GLU A 42 10.70 -8.78 7.81
N ILE A 43 9.77 -9.70 7.59
CA ILE A 43 9.47 -10.76 8.55
C ILE A 43 10.61 -11.79 8.51
N ILE A 44 11.32 -11.91 9.63
CA ILE A 44 12.48 -12.83 9.74
C ILE A 44 12.21 -14.05 10.62
N GLU A 45 11.06 -14.11 11.28
CA GLU A 45 10.66 -15.26 12.10
C GLU A 45 10.28 -16.45 11.20
N ASN A 46 10.84 -17.62 11.49
CA ASN A 46 10.56 -18.87 10.77
C ASN A 46 10.67 -20.06 11.72
N PRO A 47 9.62 -20.87 11.91
CA PRO A 47 8.26 -20.67 11.41
C PRO A 47 7.53 -19.53 12.13
N ILE A 48 6.52 -18.92 11.46
CA ILE A 48 5.63 -17.95 12.08
C ILE A 48 4.51 -18.67 12.82
N ASP A 49 4.28 -18.31 14.07
CA ASP A 49 3.13 -18.75 14.84
C ASP A 49 2.10 -17.60 14.92
N PRO A 50 0.97 -17.67 14.19
CA PRO A 50 -0.01 -16.57 14.13
C PRO A 50 -0.75 -16.33 15.46
N ARG A 51 -0.57 -17.19 16.47
CA ARG A 51 -1.13 -16.99 17.81
C ARG A 51 -0.30 -16.02 18.66
N LYS A 52 0.92 -15.71 18.22
CA LYS A 52 1.82 -14.77 18.88
C LYS A 52 1.59 -13.35 18.35
N ASN A 53 1.77 -12.36 19.21
CA ASN A 53 1.62 -10.93 18.86
C ASN A 53 2.97 -10.22 18.68
N ASN A 54 4.10 -10.88 18.95
CA ASN A 54 5.44 -10.30 18.95
C ASN A 54 6.36 -11.02 17.95
N HIS A 55 6.06 -10.86 16.66
CA HIS A 55 6.89 -11.40 15.60
C HIS A 55 8.22 -10.63 15.46
N LYS A 56 9.23 -11.33 14.96
CA LYS A 56 10.56 -10.73 14.71
C LYS A 56 10.61 -10.10 13.32
N PHE A 57 11.01 -8.85 13.28
CA PHE A 57 11.18 -8.07 12.06
C PHE A 57 12.60 -7.54 11.93
N LYS A 58 13.05 -7.41 10.70
CA LYS A 58 14.23 -6.63 10.33
C LYS A 58 13.75 -5.34 9.69
N LYS A 59 14.16 -4.20 10.27
CA LYS A 59 13.88 -2.87 9.71
C LYS A 59 14.82 -2.57 8.55
N ILE A 60 14.25 -2.08 7.45
CA ILE A 60 14.94 -1.68 6.23
C ILE A 60 14.56 -0.23 5.94
N ILE A 61 15.54 0.62 5.70
CA ILE A 61 15.32 2.00 5.24
C ILE A 61 15.69 2.07 3.77
N LEU A 62 14.71 2.41 2.93
CA LEU A 62 14.90 2.62 1.51
C LEU A 62 15.67 3.93 1.28
N THR A 63 16.69 3.85 0.45
CA THR A 63 17.50 5.00 0.02
C THR A 63 17.40 5.15 -1.51
N ASP A 64 18.00 6.19 -2.05
CA ASP A 64 18.06 6.40 -3.51
C ASP A 64 18.77 5.26 -4.26
N LYS A 65 19.56 4.44 -3.54
CA LYS A 65 20.20 3.24 -4.10
C LYS A 65 19.24 2.06 -4.23
N GLY A 66 18.02 2.18 -3.71
CA GLY A 66 17.05 1.10 -3.64
C GLY A 66 17.39 0.03 -2.58
N TYR A 67 16.63 -1.04 -2.61
CA TYR A 67 16.85 -2.25 -1.80
C TYR A 67 16.36 -3.47 -2.59
N THR A 68 17.15 -4.54 -2.63
CA THR A 68 16.77 -5.74 -3.37
C THR A 68 15.83 -6.61 -2.55
N LEU A 69 14.56 -6.65 -2.93
CA LEU A 69 13.59 -7.58 -2.39
C LEU A 69 13.87 -8.99 -2.90
N GLN A 70 13.72 -9.98 -2.03
CA GLN A 70 14.02 -11.39 -2.34
C GLN A 70 12.75 -12.23 -2.37
N PRO A 71 12.64 -13.21 -3.29
CA PRO A 71 11.57 -14.20 -3.30
C PRO A 71 11.55 -15.00 -1.98
N GLY A 72 10.36 -15.47 -1.60
CA GLY A 72 10.19 -16.24 -0.35
C GLY A 72 10.22 -15.39 0.93
N ARG A 73 10.32 -14.07 0.81
CA ARG A 73 10.24 -13.12 1.91
C ARG A 73 8.95 -12.31 1.82
N LEU A 74 8.49 -11.84 2.97
CA LEU A 74 7.38 -10.90 3.08
C LEU A 74 7.90 -9.59 3.70
N TYR A 75 7.59 -8.48 3.04
CA TYR A 75 7.96 -7.15 3.49
C TYR A 75 6.68 -6.36 3.77
N LEU A 76 6.61 -5.73 4.93
CA LEU A 76 5.53 -4.82 5.29
C LEU A 76 6.01 -3.39 5.06
N GLY A 77 5.24 -2.63 4.33
CA GLY A 77 5.46 -1.20 4.11
C GLY A 77 4.22 -0.41 4.47
N ASN A 78 4.30 0.91 4.35
CA ASN A 78 3.16 1.80 4.55
C ASN A 78 2.97 2.72 3.35
N THR A 79 1.75 3.19 3.15
CA THR A 79 1.50 4.34 2.28
C THR A 79 2.06 5.61 2.92
N VAL A 80 2.59 6.53 2.11
CA VAL A 80 2.94 7.88 2.57
C VAL A 80 1.68 8.66 2.91
N GLU A 81 0.65 8.49 2.10
CA GLU A 81 -0.63 9.16 2.25
C GLU A 81 -1.47 8.50 3.35
N GLU A 82 -2.11 9.33 4.19
CA GLU A 82 -3.29 8.91 4.94
C GLU A 82 -4.48 8.85 3.97
N ILE A 83 -5.15 7.71 3.90
CA ILE A 83 -6.25 7.48 2.97
C ILE A 83 -7.44 6.90 3.72
N GLY A 84 -8.64 7.34 3.38
CA GLY A 84 -9.87 6.77 3.91
C GLY A 84 -11.11 7.60 3.60
N SER A 85 -12.26 7.15 4.06
CA SER A 85 -13.53 7.83 3.86
C SER A 85 -14.59 7.31 4.84
N ASP A 86 -15.48 8.19 5.26
CA ASP A 86 -16.69 7.81 6.00
C ASP A 86 -17.83 7.36 5.07
N TYR A 87 -17.64 7.51 3.75
CA TYR A 87 -18.69 7.28 2.73
C TYR A 87 -18.34 6.17 1.74
N TYR A 88 -17.05 5.88 1.56
CA TYR A 88 -16.55 4.96 0.53
C TYR A 88 -15.59 3.94 1.13
N VAL A 89 -15.61 2.74 0.59
CA VAL A 89 -14.60 1.72 0.87
C VAL A 89 -13.33 2.04 0.09
N THR A 90 -12.19 1.96 0.76
CA THR A 90 -10.87 2.05 0.12
C THR A 90 -10.41 0.65 -0.27
N SER A 91 -10.01 0.45 -1.53
CA SER A 91 -9.33 -0.77 -1.97
C SER A 91 -7.90 -0.45 -2.36
N LEU A 92 -6.95 -1.22 -1.84
CA LEU A 92 -5.53 -1.09 -2.11
C LEU A 92 -5.12 -2.12 -3.16
N ILE A 93 -4.74 -1.65 -4.33
CA ILE A 93 -4.31 -2.49 -5.44
C ILE A 93 -2.94 -2.05 -5.97
N GLY A 94 -2.19 -2.98 -6.55
CA GLY A 94 -0.96 -2.67 -7.26
C GLY A 94 -1.24 -2.10 -8.66
N ARG A 95 -0.21 -1.51 -9.26
CA ARG A 95 -0.26 -1.08 -10.67
C ARG A 95 0.03 -2.27 -11.57
N SER A 96 -0.65 -2.37 -12.71
CA SER A 96 -0.44 -3.45 -13.67
C SER A 96 1.00 -3.52 -14.19
N SER A 97 1.67 -2.37 -14.39
CA SER A 97 3.08 -2.33 -14.81
C SER A 97 4.02 -2.93 -13.78
N VAL A 98 3.72 -2.77 -12.49
CA VAL A 98 4.49 -3.33 -11.37
C VAL A 98 4.15 -4.81 -11.19
N GLY A 99 2.87 -5.18 -11.27
CA GLY A 99 2.42 -6.56 -11.18
C GLY A 99 3.00 -7.46 -12.25
N ARG A 100 3.19 -6.95 -13.48
CA ARG A 100 3.82 -7.69 -14.59
C ARG A 100 5.30 -7.99 -14.35
N LEU A 101 5.97 -7.27 -13.46
CA LEU A 101 7.34 -7.54 -13.03
C LEU A 101 7.40 -8.54 -11.87
N GLY A 102 6.25 -9.11 -11.46
CA GLY A 102 6.16 -10.06 -10.37
C GLY A 102 6.25 -9.45 -8.99
N ILE A 103 5.85 -8.19 -8.85
CA ILE A 103 5.80 -7.48 -7.57
C ILE A 103 4.33 -7.41 -7.12
N PHE A 104 4.02 -8.05 -6.00
CA PHE A 104 2.72 -8.00 -5.36
C PHE A 104 2.76 -6.96 -4.24
N LEU A 105 1.77 -6.10 -4.22
CA LEU A 105 1.70 -4.99 -3.26
C LEU A 105 0.69 -5.24 -2.15
N GLN A 106 -0.29 -6.11 -2.41
CA GLN A 106 -1.29 -6.55 -1.47
C GLN A 106 -1.66 -8.00 -1.80
N ILE A 107 -1.66 -8.88 -0.80
CA ILE A 107 -1.76 -10.33 -1.06
C ILE A 107 -3.22 -10.77 -0.98
N THR A 108 -3.90 -10.54 0.13
CA THR A 108 -5.26 -11.07 0.35
C THR A 108 -6.23 -10.10 1.01
N ALA A 109 -5.78 -9.01 1.61
CA ALA A 109 -6.60 -8.10 2.42
C ALA A 109 -6.53 -6.67 1.88
N ASP A 110 -7.13 -6.45 0.73
CA ASP A 110 -7.07 -5.19 -0.02
C ASP A 110 -8.18 -4.19 0.33
N LEU A 111 -9.21 -4.61 1.09
CA LEU A 111 -10.33 -3.76 1.47
C LEU A 111 -10.12 -3.09 2.82
N GLY A 112 -10.15 -1.76 2.82
CA GLY A 112 -10.24 -0.96 4.03
C GLY A 112 -11.67 -0.81 4.54
N HIS A 113 -11.84 -0.55 5.83
CA HIS A 113 -13.15 -0.29 6.41
C HIS A 113 -13.58 1.16 6.20
N VAL A 114 -14.88 1.38 5.97
CA VAL A 114 -15.47 2.71 6.01
C VAL A 114 -15.20 3.35 7.37
N GLY A 115 -14.79 4.62 7.38
CA GLY A 115 -14.42 5.36 8.58
C GLY A 115 -12.94 5.26 8.96
N ALA A 116 -12.21 4.25 8.48
CA ALA A 116 -10.78 4.16 8.70
C ALA A 116 -10.02 5.17 7.82
N LYS A 117 -9.19 6.01 8.47
CA LYS A 117 -8.37 7.05 7.82
C LYS A 117 -6.97 6.99 8.43
N HIS A 118 -6.02 6.41 7.74
CA HIS A 118 -4.64 6.25 8.19
C HIS A 118 -3.69 5.91 7.03
N CYS A 119 -2.39 5.85 7.30
CA CYS A 119 -1.43 5.21 6.40
C CYS A 119 -1.67 3.70 6.41
N TRP A 120 -1.86 3.10 5.24
CA TRP A 120 -2.19 1.69 5.10
C TRP A 120 -0.94 0.83 5.05
N THR A 121 -0.99 -0.31 5.73
CA THR A 121 0.06 -1.32 5.61
C THR A 121 -0.02 -2.02 4.26
N LEU A 122 1.12 -2.13 3.59
CA LEU A 122 1.29 -2.81 2.31
C LEU A 122 2.04 -4.12 2.53
N GLU A 123 1.62 -5.18 1.84
CA GLU A 123 2.18 -6.52 1.93
C GLU A 123 2.96 -6.82 0.65
N LEU A 124 4.27 -6.50 0.64
CA LEU A 124 5.09 -6.67 -0.55
C LEU A 124 5.68 -8.08 -0.63
N LYS A 125 5.50 -8.69 -1.79
CA LYS A 125 6.07 -9.99 -2.14
C LYS A 125 6.54 -9.94 -3.59
N VAL A 126 7.65 -10.62 -3.88
CA VAL A 126 8.21 -10.71 -5.25
C VAL A 126 8.41 -12.16 -5.67
N VAL A 127 8.28 -12.43 -6.97
CA VAL A 127 8.53 -13.78 -7.55
C VAL A 127 9.96 -13.96 -8.01
N GLN A 128 10.71 -12.88 -8.18
CA GLN A 128 12.13 -12.86 -8.50
C GLN A 128 12.79 -11.69 -7.77
N PRO A 129 14.14 -11.65 -7.63
CA PRO A 129 14.80 -10.50 -7.02
C PRO A 129 14.48 -9.20 -7.77
N VAL A 130 14.07 -8.16 -7.02
CA VAL A 130 13.71 -6.83 -7.55
C VAL A 130 14.36 -5.74 -6.70
N VAL A 131 14.96 -4.75 -7.35
CA VAL A 131 15.54 -3.56 -6.72
C VAL A 131 14.53 -2.41 -6.74
#